data_f281d7e8b1f457d396fa9335c5f0bc08
#
_entry.id   f281d7e8b1f457d396fa9335c5f0bc08
#
_cell.length_a   1.000
_cell.length_b   1.000
_cell.length_c   1.000
_cell.angle_alpha   90.00
_cell.angle_beta   90.00
_cell.angle_gamma   90.00
#
_symmetry.space_group_name_H-M   'P 1'
#
loop_
_entity.id
_entity.type
_entity.pdbx_description
1 polymer ?
#
loop_
_entity_poly.entity_id
_entity_poly.type
_entity_poly.pdbx_seq_one_letter_code
_entity_poly.pdbx_strand_id
1 'polypeptide(L)'
;QTEKLVYEYEKRDEEGNVIGTSRAIDEVDIEAKEGQFIAVLGHNGSGKSTLAKHLNAILVPTEGSVWVNGKNTSNPEELWDVRQSAGMVFQNPDNQIIGTVVEEDVGFGPENLGVPTDEIWQRVEESLKAVGMIEYRHHSPNKLSGGQKQRVAIAGVVAMEPKCIVMDEPTAMLD
;
A
#
# COMPACT_ATOMS: atom_id res chain seq x y z
N GLN A 1 -7.33 -11.21 -6.71
CA GLN A 1 -8.44 -12.11 -6.40
C GLN A 1 -8.32 -12.62 -4.98
N THR A 2 -9.45 -12.74 -4.26
CA THR A 2 -9.52 -13.45 -2.97
C THR A 2 -10.52 -14.58 -3.09
N GLU A 3 -10.28 -15.69 -2.40
CA GLU A 3 -11.18 -16.83 -2.31
C GLU A 3 -11.36 -17.21 -0.86
N LYS A 4 -12.60 -17.08 -0.34
CA LYS A 4 -12.99 -17.35 1.05
C LYS A 4 -11.99 -16.78 2.06
N LEU A 5 -11.57 -15.54 1.83
CA LEU A 5 -10.59 -14.89 2.69
C LEU A 5 -11.16 -14.72 4.09
N VAL A 6 -10.49 -15.33 5.06
CA VAL A 6 -10.73 -15.14 6.51
C VAL A 6 -9.47 -14.58 7.15
N TYR A 7 -9.66 -13.63 8.06
CA TYR A 7 -8.56 -13.15 8.88
C TYR A 7 -8.99 -12.86 10.30
N GLU A 8 -8.22 -13.39 11.25
CA GLU A 8 -8.41 -13.23 12.68
C GLU A 8 -7.18 -12.58 13.32
N TYR A 9 -7.40 -11.50 14.07
CA TYR A 9 -6.38 -10.93 14.94
C TYR A 9 -6.31 -11.67 16.25
N GLU A 10 -5.10 -12.04 16.69
CA GLU A 10 -4.87 -12.54 18.04
C GLU A 10 -4.99 -11.41 19.06
N LYS A 11 -5.76 -11.63 20.11
CA LYS A 11 -5.78 -10.78 21.30
C LYS A 11 -4.77 -11.34 22.29
N ARG A 12 -3.84 -10.52 22.74
CA ARG A 12 -2.82 -10.90 23.71
C ARG A 12 -2.97 -10.09 24.99
N ASP A 13 -2.65 -10.70 26.14
CA ASP A 13 -2.55 -10.03 27.43
C ASP A 13 -1.24 -9.23 27.55
N GLU A 14 -1.04 -8.56 28.69
CA GLU A 14 0.17 -7.77 28.97
C GLU A 14 1.46 -8.65 29.04
N GLU A 15 1.30 -9.96 29.26
CA GLU A 15 2.37 -10.94 29.31
C GLU A 15 2.67 -11.55 27.93
N GLY A 16 1.87 -11.19 26.89
CA GLY A 16 2.02 -11.67 25.51
C GLY A 16 1.31 -13.00 25.20
N ASN A 17 0.54 -13.58 26.17
CA ASN A 17 -0.20 -14.81 25.95
C ASN A 17 -1.46 -14.54 25.11
N VAL A 18 -1.80 -15.45 24.19
CA VAL A 18 -3.02 -15.35 23.40
C VAL A 18 -4.23 -15.66 24.29
N ILE A 19 -5.11 -14.66 24.44
CA ILE A 19 -6.33 -14.73 25.26
C ILE A 19 -7.61 -14.87 24.42
N GLY A 20 -7.49 -14.85 23.09
CA GLY A 20 -8.60 -15.00 22.16
C GLY A 20 -8.28 -14.49 20.77
N THR A 21 -9.24 -14.58 19.85
CA THR A 21 -9.16 -14.03 18.49
C THR A 21 -10.30 -13.04 18.24
N SER A 22 -10.13 -12.23 17.21
CA SER A 22 -11.15 -11.30 16.71
C SER A 22 -11.17 -11.37 15.20
N ARG A 23 -12.25 -11.93 14.64
CA ARG A 23 -12.41 -12.05 13.18
C ARG A 23 -12.66 -10.67 12.57
N ALA A 24 -11.78 -10.27 11.67
CA ALA A 24 -11.83 -8.99 10.97
C ALA A 24 -12.33 -9.13 9.53
N ILE A 25 -12.12 -10.29 8.92
CA ILE A 25 -12.62 -10.65 7.58
C ILE A 25 -13.21 -12.04 7.66
N ASP A 26 -14.36 -12.25 7.05
CA ASP A 26 -15.12 -13.49 7.08
C ASP A 26 -15.58 -13.91 5.69
N GLU A 27 -14.93 -14.92 5.12
CA GLU A 27 -15.20 -15.56 3.83
C GLU A 27 -15.41 -14.57 2.65
N VAL A 28 -14.50 -13.57 2.53
CA VAL A 28 -14.63 -12.53 1.50
C VAL A 28 -14.04 -12.98 0.17
N ASP A 29 -14.87 -12.93 -0.88
CA ASP A 29 -14.51 -13.17 -2.28
C ASP A 29 -14.52 -11.86 -3.07
N ILE A 30 -13.38 -11.51 -3.69
CA ILE A 30 -13.24 -10.33 -4.56
C ILE A 30 -12.42 -10.73 -5.78
N GLU A 31 -12.88 -10.32 -6.94
CA GLU A 31 -12.11 -10.39 -8.18
C GLU A 31 -11.97 -8.96 -8.75
N ALA A 32 -10.73 -8.52 -8.96
CA ALA A 32 -10.41 -7.29 -9.66
C ALA A 32 -9.71 -7.62 -10.98
N LYS A 33 -10.21 -7.07 -12.08
CA LYS A 33 -9.63 -7.22 -13.43
C LYS A 33 -8.84 -5.98 -13.80
N GLU A 34 -7.94 -6.13 -14.75
CA GLU A 34 -7.16 -5.02 -15.29
C GLU A 34 -8.09 -3.90 -15.80
N GLY A 35 -7.72 -2.65 -15.50
CA GLY A 35 -8.48 -1.45 -15.86
C GLY A 35 -9.72 -1.18 -15.00
N GLN A 36 -10.02 -2.01 -14.00
CA GLN A 36 -11.13 -1.75 -13.08
C GLN A 36 -10.73 -0.80 -11.95
N PHE A 37 -11.64 0.08 -11.58
CA PHE A 37 -11.63 0.85 -10.35
C PHE A 37 -12.66 0.25 -9.38
N ILE A 38 -12.20 -0.19 -8.21
CA ILE A 38 -13.05 -0.80 -7.18
C ILE A 38 -13.03 0.06 -5.93
N ALA A 39 -14.20 0.52 -5.49
CA ALA A 39 -14.38 1.21 -4.22
C ALA A 39 -14.95 0.25 -3.17
N VAL A 40 -14.22 0.07 -2.06
CA VAL A 40 -14.66 -0.73 -0.90
C VAL A 40 -15.23 0.22 0.14
N LEU A 41 -16.54 0.14 0.36
CA LEU A 41 -17.28 1.00 1.29
C LEU A 41 -17.68 0.21 2.55
N GLY A 42 -17.68 0.90 3.69
CA GLY A 42 -18.08 0.33 4.97
C GLY A 42 -17.77 1.27 6.14
N HIS A 43 -18.39 1.03 7.28
CA HIS A 43 -18.13 1.80 8.51
C HIS A 43 -16.72 1.54 9.07
N ASN A 44 -16.27 2.39 10.02
CA ASN A 44 -15.00 2.17 10.69
C ASN A 44 -15.00 0.84 11.43
N GLY A 45 -13.90 0.07 11.31
CA GLY A 45 -13.80 -1.26 11.88
C GLY A 45 -14.44 -2.39 11.07
N SER A 46 -14.95 -2.13 9.84
CA SER A 46 -15.53 -3.17 8.99
C SER A 46 -14.50 -4.04 8.23
N GLY A 47 -13.21 -3.92 8.51
CA GLY A 47 -12.17 -4.74 7.90
C GLY A 47 -11.54 -4.18 6.61
N LYS A 48 -11.89 -2.96 6.14
CA LYS A 48 -11.36 -2.38 4.90
C LYS A 48 -9.83 -2.32 4.86
N SER A 49 -9.20 -1.75 5.89
CA SER A 49 -7.73 -1.65 5.97
C SER A 49 -7.08 -3.02 6.14
N THR A 50 -7.78 -3.97 6.79
CA THR A 50 -7.32 -5.37 6.89
C THR A 50 -7.31 -6.02 5.52
N LEU A 51 -8.39 -5.86 4.74
CA LEU A 51 -8.46 -6.34 3.36
C LEU A 51 -7.36 -5.72 2.49
N ALA A 52 -7.19 -4.40 2.54
CA ALA A 52 -6.14 -3.69 1.79
C ALA A 52 -4.74 -4.27 2.06
N LYS A 53 -4.41 -4.57 3.33
CA LYS A 53 -3.12 -5.16 3.73
C LYS A 53 -2.90 -6.59 3.21
N HIS A 54 -3.96 -7.36 2.96
CA HIS A 54 -3.84 -8.67 2.33
C HIS A 54 -3.50 -8.56 0.83
N LEU A 55 -4.00 -7.51 0.15
CA LEU A 55 -3.74 -7.31 -1.27
C LEU A 55 -2.29 -6.90 -1.58
N ASN A 56 -1.50 -6.53 -0.58
CA ASN A 56 -0.06 -6.27 -0.71
C ASN A 56 0.81 -7.25 0.11
N ALA A 57 0.22 -8.35 0.59
CA ALA A 57 0.89 -9.36 1.41
C ALA A 57 1.60 -8.78 2.67
N ILE A 58 1.03 -7.72 3.27
CA ILE A 58 1.41 -7.24 4.61
C ILE A 58 0.81 -8.15 5.67
N LEU A 59 -0.41 -8.62 5.42
CA LEU A 59 -1.07 -9.67 6.20
C LEU A 59 -1.24 -10.92 5.32
N VAL A 60 -1.15 -12.08 5.96
CA VAL A 60 -1.38 -13.39 5.34
C VAL A 60 -2.72 -13.92 5.84
N PRO A 61 -3.57 -14.50 4.98
CA PRO A 61 -4.86 -15.08 5.39
C PRO A 61 -4.73 -16.10 6.53
N THR A 62 -5.68 -16.08 7.46
CA THR A 62 -5.85 -17.18 8.44
C THR A 62 -6.43 -18.41 7.74
N GLU A 63 -7.43 -18.18 6.85
CA GLU A 63 -8.04 -19.20 6.00
C GLU A 63 -8.35 -18.59 4.63
N GLY A 64 -8.53 -19.45 3.62
CA GLY A 64 -8.73 -19.02 2.24
C GLY A 64 -7.44 -18.62 1.57
N SER A 65 -7.54 -17.86 0.47
CA SER A 65 -6.38 -17.51 -0.34
C SER A 65 -6.51 -16.13 -0.96
N VAL A 66 -5.36 -15.49 -1.20
CA VAL A 66 -5.27 -14.21 -1.92
C VAL A 66 -4.22 -14.33 -3.02
N TRP A 67 -4.59 -13.92 -4.23
CA TRP A 67 -3.68 -13.85 -5.37
C TRP A 67 -3.61 -12.43 -5.91
N VAL A 68 -2.40 -12.01 -6.22
CA VAL A 68 -2.09 -10.73 -6.84
C VAL A 68 -1.26 -10.99 -8.09
N ASN A 69 -1.78 -10.57 -9.24
CA ASN A 69 -1.13 -10.82 -10.53
C ASN A 69 -0.73 -12.30 -10.72
N GLY A 70 -1.62 -13.23 -10.31
CA GLY A 70 -1.40 -14.69 -10.39
C GLY A 70 -0.45 -15.28 -9.35
N LYS A 71 0.06 -14.48 -8.40
CA LYS A 71 0.96 -14.88 -7.33
C LYS A 71 0.22 -15.03 -6.01
N ASN A 72 0.50 -16.10 -5.26
CA ASN A 72 -0.12 -16.35 -3.97
C ASN A 72 0.56 -15.55 -2.86
N THR A 73 -0.20 -14.72 -2.14
CA THR A 73 0.33 -13.88 -1.05
C THR A 73 0.85 -14.67 0.15
N SER A 74 0.47 -15.94 0.28
CA SER A 74 0.95 -16.83 1.35
C SER A 74 2.24 -17.58 0.99
N ASN A 75 2.72 -17.47 -0.27
CA ASN A 75 3.96 -18.10 -0.70
C ASN A 75 5.15 -17.16 -0.45
N PRO A 76 6.08 -17.47 0.47
CA PRO A 76 7.24 -16.61 0.77
C PRO A 76 8.13 -16.33 -0.46
N GLU A 77 8.20 -17.24 -1.42
CA GLU A 77 9.01 -17.10 -2.64
C GLU A 77 8.39 -16.09 -3.62
N GLU A 78 7.09 -15.83 -3.53
CA GLU A 78 6.35 -14.92 -4.40
C GLU A 78 6.11 -13.53 -3.76
N LEU A 79 6.47 -13.32 -2.50
CA LEU A 79 6.19 -12.08 -1.77
C LEU A 79 6.78 -10.85 -2.43
N TRP A 80 7.96 -10.95 -3.01
CA TRP A 80 8.60 -9.84 -3.72
C TRP A 80 7.78 -9.45 -4.96
N ASP A 81 7.40 -10.42 -5.76
CA ASP A 81 6.60 -10.22 -6.98
C ASP A 81 5.21 -9.64 -6.63
N VAL A 82 4.58 -10.10 -5.54
CA VAL A 82 3.31 -9.56 -5.04
C VAL A 82 3.45 -8.09 -4.69
N ARG A 83 4.45 -7.72 -3.89
CA ARG A 83 4.67 -6.34 -3.42
C ARG A 83 5.06 -5.39 -4.54
N GLN A 84 5.79 -5.87 -5.53
CA GLN A 84 6.11 -5.12 -6.74
C GLN A 84 4.86 -4.91 -7.61
N SER A 85 3.98 -5.91 -7.68
CA SER A 85 2.76 -5.86 -8.50
C SER A 85 1.65 -5.01 -7.88
N ALA A 86 1.54 -4.95 -6.54
CA ALA A 86 0.51 -4.20 -5.83
C ALA A 86 1.14 -3.13 -4.94
N GLY A 87 1.18 -1.90 -5.42
CA GLY A 87 1.61 -0.74 -4.64
C GLY A 87 0.57 -0.38 -3.57
N MET A 88 1.02 -0.07 -2.35
CA MET A 88 0.13 0.29 -1.23
C MET A 88 0.32 1.75 -0.83
N VAL A 89 -0.80 2.48 -0.77
CA VAL A 89 -0.87 3.83 -0.18
C VAL A 89 -1.58 3.73 1.16
N PHE A 90 -0.91 4.10 2.24
CA PHE A 90 -1.45 4.04 3.59
C PHE A 90 -2.28 5.27 3.93
N GLN A 91 -3.20 5.12 4.90
CA GLN A 91 -4.04 6.18 5.42
C GLN A 91 -3.23 7.36 5.98
N ASN A 92 -2.15 7.08 6.70
CA ASN A 92 -1.26 8.09 7.25
C ASN A 92 0.07 8.12 6.48
N PRO A 93 0.36 9.20 5.73
CA PRO A 93 1.60 9.32 4.95
C PRO A 93 2.87 9.33 5.81
N ASP A 94 2.81 9.73 7.08
CA ASP A 94 3.96 9.70 7.99
C ASP A 94 4.44 8.26 8.28
N ASN A 95 3.60 7.26 8.07
CA ASN A 95 3.98 5.85 8.18
C ASN A 95 4.64 5.30 6.89
N GLN A 96 4.64 6.09 5.82
CA GLN A 96 5.12 5.67 4.50
C GLN A 96 6.37 6.45 4.06
N ILE A 97 6.38 7.77 4.31
CA ILE A 97 7.48 8.66 3.94
C ILE A 97 8.66 8.43 4.89
N ILE A 98 9.83 8.10 4.34
CA ILE A 98 11.07 7.82 5.08
C ILE A 98 12.23 8.73 4.66
N GLY A 99 12.15 9.33 3.46
CA GLY A 99 13.18 10.19 2.90
C GLY A 99 13.28 11.55 3.61
N THR A 100 14.45 12.17 3.55
CA THR A 100 14.68 13.52 4.07
C THR A 100 14.37 14.59 3.04
N VAL A 101 14.34 14.22 1.75
CA VAL A 101 14.00 15.04 0.59
C VAL A 101 12.93 14.33 -0.23
N VAL A 102 11.95 15.07 -0.74
CA VAL A 102 10.80 14.52 -1.47
C VAL A 102 11.21 13.65 -2.65
N GLU A 103 12.16 14.13 -3.49
CA GLU A 103 12.58 13.37 -4.67
C GLU A 103 13.29 12.05 -4.32
N GLU A 104 14.06 12.04 -3.22
CA GLU A 104 14.72 10.84 -2.72
C GLU A 104 13.70 9.82 -2.19
N ASP A 105 12.67 10.30 -1.49
CA ASP A 105 11.59 9.44 -0.99
C ASP A 105 10.81 8.77 -2.14
N VAL A 106 10.45 9.55 -3.17
CA VAL A 106 9.75 9.05 -4.35
C VAL A 106 10.63 8.09 -5.16
N GLY A 107 11.95 8.33 -5.23
CA GLY A 107 12.92 7.48 -5.92
C GLY A 107 13.25 6.18 -5.18
N PHE A 108 12.99 6.11 -3.88
CA PHE A 108 13.35 4.96 -3.03
C PHE A 108 12.74 3.63 -3.50
N GLY A 109 11.46 3.64 -3.90
CA GLY A 109 10.79 2.45 -4.43
C GLY A 109 11.44 1.90 -5.70
N PRO A 110 11.55 2.70 -6.77
CA PRO A 110 12.25 2.30 -8.01
C PRO A 110 13.69 1.85 -7.79
N GLU A 111 14.44 2.50 -6.89
CA GLU A 111 15.81 2.12 -6.56
C GLU A 111 15.87 0.70 -5.97
N ASN A 112 14.99 0.38 -5.03
CA ASN A 112 14.89 -0.97 -4.46
C ASN A 112 14.46 -2.03 -5.48
N LEU A 113 13.76 -1.64 -6.55
CA LEU A 113 13.40 -2.50 -7.66
C LEU A 113 14.55 -2.69 -8.68
N GLY A 114 15.69 -2.02 -8.48
CA GLY A 114 16.84 -2.10 -9.38
C GLY A 114 16.67 -1.35 -10.70
N VAL A 115 15.78 -0.35 -10.74
CA VAL A 115 15.58 0.51 -11.91
C VAL A 115 16.87 1.32 -12.16
N PRO A 116 17.32 1.49 -13.42
CA PRO A 116 18.49 2.31 -13.74
C PRO A 116 18.32 3.77 -13.26
N THR A 117 19.41 4.37 -12.78
CA THR A 117 19.38 5.72 -12.14
C THR A 117 18.74 6.79 -13.03
N ASP A 118 19.06 6.81 -14.32
CA ASP A 118 18.50 7.80 -15.24
C ASP A 118 16.98 7.65 -15.38
N GLU A 119 16.49 6.41 -15.38
CA GLU A 119 15.07 6.10 -15.44
C GLU A 119 14.37 6.42 -14.11
N ILE A 120 15.04 6.21 -12.96
CA ILE A 120 14.50 6.60 -11.65
C ILE A 120 14.13 8.08 -11.64
N TRP A 121 15.05 8.95 -12.05
CA TRP A 121 14.81 10.40 -12.03
C TRP A 121 13.70 10.83 -12.98
N GLN A 122 13.55 10.16 -14.12
CA GLN A 122 12.43 10.39 -15.02
C GLN A 122 11.09 10.00 -14.35
N ARG A 123 11.01 8.81 -13.76
CA ARG A 123 9.82 8.33 -13.05
C ARG A 123 9.44 9.22 -11.87
N VAL A 124 10.43 9.69 -11.11
CA VAL A 124 10.25 10.66 -10.00
C VAL A 124 9.62 11.94 -10.51
N GLU A 125 10.17 12.53 -11.58
CA GLU A 125 9.67 13.78 -12.13
C GLU A 125 8.22 13.62 -12.65
N GLU A 126 7.95 12.57 -13.42
CA GLU A 126 6.63 12.27 -13.97
C GLU A 126 5.59 12.04 -12.86
N SER A 127 5.96 11.26 -11.83
CA SER A 127 5.08 10.97 -10.71
C SER A 127 4.77 12.21 -9.86
N LEU A 128 5.78 13.05 -9.59
CA LEU A 128 5.58 14.32 -8.87
C LEU A 128 4.72 15.31 -9.67
N LYS A 129 4.87 15.36 -11.00
CA LYS A 129 4.01 16.16 -11.88
C LYS A 129 2.58 15.65 -11.84
N ALA A 130 2.36 14.35 -11.90
CA ALA A 130 1.03 13.73 -11.90
C ALA A 130 0.22 14.07 -10.64
N VAL A 131 0.89 14.21 -9.49
CA VAL A 131 0.21 14.58 -8.22
C VAL A 131 0.31 16.07 -7.89
N GLY A 132 0.88 16.91 -8.79
CA GLY A 132 1.02 18.36 -8.59
C GLY A 132 2.01 18.74 -7.47
N MET A 133 3.09 17.97 -7.32
CA MET A 133 4.09 18.18 -6.26
C MET A 133 5.50 18.48 -6.78
N ILE A 134 5.66 18.71 -8.09
CA ILE A 134 6.98 18.92 -8.70
C ILE A 134 7.77 20.10 -8.10
N GLU A 135 7.08 21.19 -7.73
CA GLU A 135 7.69 22.36 -7.11
C GLU A 135 8.31 22.07 -5.73
N TYR A 136 7.87 20.97 -5.10
CA TYR A 136 8.33 20.54 -3.77
C TYR A 136 9.42 19.48 -3.82
N ARG A 137 9.93 19.10 -5.02
CA ARG A 137 10.86 17.97 -5.20
C ARG A 137 12.08 18.02 -4.30
N HIS A 138 12.63 19.23 -4.04
CA HIS A 138 13.81 19.44 -3.20
C HIS A 138 13.47 19.84 -1.76
N HIS A 139 12.21 19.79 -1.36
CA HIS A 139 11.78 20.13 0.00
C HIS A 139 11.92 18.92 0.92
N SER A 140 12.07 19.23 2.23
CA SER A 140 11.93 18.22 3.26
C SER A 140 10.45 17.87 3.45
N PRO A 141 10.06 16.58 3.48
CA PRO A 141 8.70 16.16 3.77
C PRO A 141 8.13 16.71 5.08
N ASN A 142 8.99 16.98 6.08
CA ASN A 142 8.59 17.54 7.36
C ASN A 142 8.04 18.97 7.27
N LYS A 143 8.25 19.66 6.15
CA LYS A 143 7.73 21.02 5.89
C LYS A 143 6.42 21.01 5.10
N LEU A 144 5.91 19.85 4.75
CA LEU A 144 4.70 19.67 3.95
C LEU A 144 3.46 19.53 4.85
N SER A 145 2.31 20.01 4.35
CA SER A 145 1.01 19.74 4.98
C SER A 145 0.66 18.24 4.86
N GLY A 146 -0.31 17.75 5.65
CA GLY A 146 -0.78 16.36 5.58
C GLY A 146 -1.21 15.95 4.18
N GLY A 147 -2.00 16.80 3.50
CA GLY A 147 -2.41 16.55 2.12
C GLY A 147 -1.27 16.58 1.10
N GLN A 148 -0.25 17.41 1.30
CA GLN A 148 0.95 17.41 0.48
C GLN A 148 1.77 16.12 0.68
N LYS A 149 1.95 15.68 1.93
CA LYS A 149 2.59 14.41 2.26
C LYS A 149 1.86 13.22 1.62
N GLN A 150 0.51 13.21 1.68
CA GLN A 150 -0.28 12.16 1.06
C GLN A 150 -0.05 12.10 -0.45
N ARG A 151 0.02 13.24 -1.14
CA ARG A 151 0.34 13.29 -2.57
C ARG A 151 1.76 12.79 -2.86
N VAL A 152 2.74 13.11 -2.03
CA VAL A 152 4.11 12.58 -2.15
C VAL A 152 4.12 11.06 -1.96
N ALA A 153 3.42 10.53 -0.96
CA ALA A 153 3.30 9.09 -0.74
C ALA A 153 2.66 8.38 -1.95
N ILE A 154 1.63 8.98 -2.56
CA ILE A 154 1.04 8.47 -3.82
C ILE A 154 2.08 8.50 -4.96
N ALA A 155 2.85 9.60 -5.10
CA ALA A 155 3.89 9.68 -6.13
C ALA A 155 4.95 8.58 -5.99
N GLY A 156 5.37 8.26 -4.75
CA GLY A 156 6.31 7.17 -4.47
C GLY A 156 5.79 5.80 -4.91
N VAL A 157 4.48 5.56 -4.74
CA VAL A 157 3.86 4.32 -5.23
C VAL A 157 3.74 4.31 -6.75
N VAL A 158 3.33 5.43 -7.37
CA VAL A 158 3.20 5.55 -8.83
C VAL A 158 4.55 5.38 -9.54
N ALA A 159 5.64 5.90 -8.97
CA ALA A 159 6.99 5.77 -9.51
C ALA A 159 7.49 4.33 -9.63
N MET A 160 6.95 3.41 -8.83
CA MET A 160 7.24 1.98 -8.95
C MET A 160 6.54 1.29 -10.11
N GLU A 161 5.56 1.96 -10.77
CA GLU A 161 4.75 1.44 -11.87
C GLU A 161 4.09 0.09 -11.56
N PRO A 162 3.37 -0.05 -10.42
CA PRO A 162 2.74 -1.30 -10.05
C PRO A 162 1.57 -1.64 -10.99
N LYS A 163 1.23 -2.92 -11.09
CA LYS A 163 0.06 -3.39 -11.86
C LYS A 163 -1.27 -3.03 -11.22
N CYS A 164 -1.28 -2.84 -9.90
CA CYS A 164 -2.44 -2.46 -9.11
C CYS A 164 -2.01 -1.47 -8.02
N ILE A 165 -2.83 -0.47 -7.75
CA ILE A 165 -2.63 0.44 -6.61
C ILE A 165 -3.76 0.18 -5.62
N VAL A 166 -3.39 -0.18 -4.39
CA VAL A 166 -4.30 -0.34 -3.25
C VAL A 166 -4.21 0.92 -2.40
N MET A 167 -5.32 1.60 -2.18
CA MET A 167 -5.37 2.83 -1.40
C MET A 167 -6.24 2.64 -0.17
N ASP A 168 -5.65 2.78 1.01
CA ASP A 168 -6.36 2.71 2.29
C ASP A 168 -6.70 4.13 2.77
N GLU A 169 -7.96 4.52 2.63
CA GLU A 169 -8.49 5.86 2.99
C GLU A 169 -7.61 7.03 2.50
N PRO A 170 -7.26 7.10 1.20
CA PRO A 170 -6.24 8.03 0.69
C PRO A 170 -6.64 9.51 0.80
N THR A 171 -7.90 9.80 1.07
CA THR A 171 -8.45 11.17 1.18
C THR A 171 -8.56 11.64 2.63
N ALA A 172 -8.24 10.82 3.62
CA ALA A 172 -8.37 11.16 5.04
C ALA A 172 -7.55 12.40 5.47
N MET A 173 -6.49 12.71 4.73
CA MET A 173 -5.61 13.86 4.96
C MET A 173 -5.76 14.97 3.90
N LEU A 174 -6.67 14.79 2.93
CA LEU A 174 -6.97 15.81 1.92
C LEU A 174 -8.15 16.66 2.40
N ASP A 175 -7.96 17.97 2.45
CA ASP A 175 -9.01 18.97 2.76
C ASP A 175 -9.98 19.13 1.57
#